data_a33145e0e5cbe70802578abb7965ff8a
#
_entry.id   a33145e0e5cbe70802578abb7965ff8a
#
_cell.length_a   1.000
_cell.length_b   1.000
_cell.length_c   1.000
_cell.angle_alpha   90.00
_cell.angle_beta   90.00
_cell.angle_gamma   90.00
#
_symmetry.space_group_name_H-M   'P 1'
#
loop_
_entity.id
_entity.type
_entity.pdbx_description
1 polymer ?
#
loop_
_entity_poly.entity_id
_entity_poly.type
_entity_poly.pdbx_seq_one_letter_code
_entity_poly.pdbx_strand_id
1 'polypeptide(L)'
;MVLRNHAFTRMGVFGAIIVGLAVGTLMSVITEYYTAMGKRPVMSIIRQSSTGHATNIIGGLAVGMESTLLPILVLASGIYGSYYCAGLYGVAIAAAGMMATTAMQLAIDAFGPIADNAGGIAEMSELPKDVREKTDILDAVGNTTAASGKGFAIASAALTALALFAAFVGIAKIDGIDIYRADVLAGLFVGGMIPFIFSSLAIRAVGQAAMAMVEEVRRQFRTIPGIMEGTGKPEYDKCVAISTDASIKKMMLPGAIALGSPLIIGFIFGPEVLGGFLAGATVCGVLMGMFQNNAGGAWDNAKKSFEKGAVINGETYYKGSEPHKASVTGDTVGDPFKDTSGPSMNILIKLMSIVSLVIAPTLAKIHYDKIQNNRKDKMESLMMMDGGSINETRANTTQSINNDNEQTAERPEIITLVRELKKDGVINSFDNSISVKNDRLFINGIKQGNDLNNKYKNIFEGKGNFTYGLKDKKK
;
A
#
# COMPACT_ATOMS: atom_id res chain seq x y z
N MET A 1 13.86 2.13 -25.07
CA MET A 1 14.69 0.91 -25.02
C MET A 1 14.00 -0.24 -24.27
N VAL A 2 13.33 0.01 -23.13
CA VAL A 2 12.61 -0.99 -22.31
C VAL A 2 11.47 -1.72 -23.07
N LEU A 3 10.78 -1.05 -23.99
CA LEU A 3 9.63 -1.61 -24.73
C LEU A 3 9.99 -2.54 -25.89
N ARG A 4 11.28 -2.67 -26.23
CA ARG A 4 11.70 -3.45 -27.41
C ARG A 4 11.87 -4.95 -27.14
N ASN A 5 11.96 -5.35 -25.88
CA ASN A 5 12.20 -6.74 -25.46
C ASN A 5 11.04 -7.40 -24.73
N HIS A 6 9.90 -6.72 -24.56
CA HIS A 6 8.73 -7.28 -23.91
C HIS A 6 7.53 -7.28 -24.87
N ALA A 7 6.70 -8.30 -24.78
CA ALA A 7 5.53 -8.53 -25.62
C ALA A 7 4.37 -7.52 -25.43
N PHE A 8 4.65 -6.31 -24.85
CA PHE A 8 3.64 -5.30 -24.62
C PHE A 8 3.45 -4.42 -25.87
N THR A 9 2.22 -4.34 -26.33
CA THR A 9 1.87 -3.46 -27.45
C THR A 9 1.83 -2.00 -26.99
N ARG A 10 2.08 -1.06 -27.91
CA ARG A 10 1.92 0.38 -27.64
C ARG A 10 0.50 0.72 -27.13
N MET A 11 -0.50 0.05 -27.70
CA MET A 11 -1.91 0.20 -27.32
C MET A 11 -2.19 -0.34 -25.92
N GLY A 12 -1.52 -1.42 -25.49
CA GLY A 12 -1.62 -1.92 -24.11
C GLY A 12 -1.09 -0.91 -23.10
N VAL A 13 0.06 -0.29 -23.37
CA VAL A 13 0.60 0.77 -22.49
C VAL A 13 -0.32 1.99 -22.46
N PHE A 14 -0.86 2.42 -23.58
CA PHE A 14 -1.86 3.49 -23.64
C PHE A 14 -3.12 3.11 -22.86
N GLY A 15 -3.62 1.89 -23.02
CA GLY A 15 -4.76 1.37 -22.25
C GLY A 15 -4.52 1.43 -20.74
N ALA A 16 -3.32 1.07 -20.28
CA ALA A 16 -2.95 1.17 -18.86
C ALA A 16 -2.99 2.61 -18.32
N ILE A 17 -2.55 3.59 -19.11
CA ILE A 17 -2.65 5.03 -18.74
C ILE A 17 -4.11 5.43 -18.58
N ILE A 18 -4.97 5.05 -19.53
CA ILE A 18 -6.42 5.37 -19.49
C ILE A 18 -7.07 4.72 -18.26
N VAL A 19 -6.73 3.46 -17.95
CA VAL A 19 -7.20 2.79 -16.73
C VAL A 19 -6.79 3.58 -15.50
N GLY A 20 -5.53 4.04 -15.40
CA GLY A 20 -5.05 4.87 -14.28
C GLY A 20 -5.84 6.17 -14.12
N LEU A 21 -6.06 6.91 -15.21
CA LEU A 21 -6.86 8.13 -15.21
C LEU A 21 -8.32 7.85 -14.77
N ALA A 22 -8.92 6.77 -15.27
CA ALA A 22 -10.28 6.38 -14.91
C ALA A 22 -10.38 6.03 -13.41
N VAL A 23 -9.41 5.28 -12.86
CA VAL A 23 -9.34 4.97 -11.41
C VAL A 23 -9.28 6.28 -10.61
N GLY A 24 -8.39 7.21 -10.96
CA GLY A 24 -8.25 8.49 -10.25
C GLY A 24 -9.55 9.31 -10.25
N THR A 25 -10.20 9.39 -11.39
CA THR A 25 -11.48 10.12 -11.54
C THR A 25 -12.59 9.46 -10.72
N LEU A 26 -12.76 8.14 -10.84
CA LEU A 26 -13.77 7.39 -10.07
C LEU A 26 -13.55 7.51 -8.58
N MET A 27 -12.30 7.44 -8.11
CA MET A 27 -11.97 7.62 -6.69
C MET A 27 -12.44 8.97 -6.17
N SER A 28 -12.20 10.04 -6.92
CA SER A 28 -12.64 11.39 -6.55
C SER A 28 -14.17 11.48 -6.47
N VAL A 29 -14.88 10.99 -7.49
CA VAL A 29 -16.36 11.00 -7.55
C VAL A 29 -16.98 10.19 -6.41
N ILE A 30 -16.43 9.00 -6.11
CA ILE A 30 -16.94 8.15 -5.03
C ILE A 30 -16.71 8.82 -3.67
N THR A 31 -15.52 9.39 -3.43
CA THR A 31 -15.22 10.08 -2.19
C THR A 31 -16.13 11.30 -2.00
N GLU A 32 -16.37 12.07 -3.05
CA GLU A 32 -17.33 13.18 -3.03
C GLU A 32 -18.72 12.69 -2.65
N TYR A 33 -19.21 11.59 -3.22
CA TYR A 33 -20.52 11.03 -2.87
C TYR A 33 -20.65 10.72 -1.38
N TYR A 34 -19.62 10.17 -0.76
CA TYR A 34 -19.66 9.80 0.66
C TYR A 34 -19.46 10.99 1.61
N THR A 35 -18.86 12.08 1.15
CA THR A 35 -18.48 13.21 2.02
C THR A 35 -19.27 14.49 1.76
N ALA A 36 -19.86 14.68 0.56
CA ALA A 36 -20.50 15.93 0.22
C ALA A 36 -21.84 16.16 0.95
N MET A 37 -22.09 17.42 1.33
CA MET A 37 -23.36 17.85 1.89
C MET A 37 -24.53 17.52 0.96
N GLY A 38 -25.68 17.17 1.56
CA GLY A 38 -26.89 16.81 0.84
C GLY A 38 -26.90 15.41 0.22
N LYS A 39 -25.80 14.69 0.23
CA LYS A 39 -25.75 13.30 -0.22
C LYS A 39 -26.23 12.35 0.88
N ARG A 40 -26.75 11.17 0.46
CA ARG A 40 -27.35 10.18 1.35
C ARG A 40 -26.47 9.82 2.57
N PRO A 41 -25.14 9.56 2.44
CA PRO A 41 -24.30 9.22 3.58
C PRO A 41 -24.27 10.30 4.65
N VAL A 42 -24.00 11.56 4.27
CA VAL A 42 -23.97 12.71 5.18
C VAL A 42 -25.35 12.96 5.81
N MET A 43 -26.43 12.88 5.00
CA MET A 43 -27.80 13.01 5.51
C MET A 43 -28.17 11.91 6.50
N SER A 44 -27.58 10.72 6.41
CA SER A 44 -27.81 9.67 7.41
C SER A 44 -27.20 10.01 8.76
N ILE A 45 -26.00 10.61 8.78
CA ILE A 45 -25.34 11.09 10.00
C ILE A 45 -26.14 12.24 10.62
N ILE A 46 -26.64 13.18 9.82
CA ILE A 46 -27.49 14.28 10.27
C ILE A 46 -28.74 13.75 10.96
N ARG A 47 -29.42 12.77 10.37
CA ARG A 47 -30.60 12.15 11.01
C ARG A 47 -30.28 11.47 12.34
N GLN A 48 -29.13 10.77 12.40
CA GLN A 48 -28.68 10.11 13.63
C GLN A 48 -28.28 11.10 14.72
N SER A 49 -27.92 12.33 14.36
CA SER A 49 -27.64 13.40 15.33
C SER A 49 -28.87 13.77 16.17
N SER A 50 -30.08 13.56 15.64
CA SER A 50 -31.31 13.86 16.40
C SER A 50 -31.53 12.96 17.62
N THR A 51 -30.93 11.79 17.64
CA THR A 51 -31.03 10.83 18.76
C THR A 51 -29.86 10.96 19.75
N GLY A 52 -28.82 11.75 19.45
CA GLY A 52 -27.76 12.10 20.37
C GLY A 52 -26.35 11.82 19.88
N HIS A 53 -25.38 12.05 20.75
CA HIS A 53 -23.95 11.98 20.45
C HIS A 53 -23.49 10.56 20.05
N ALA A 54 -23.93 9.53 20.78
CA ALA A 54 -23.52 8.15 20.53
C ALA A 54 -23.97 7.65 19.16
N THR A 55 -25.21 7.94 18.79
CA THR A 55 -25.77 7.56 17.48
C THR A 55 -25.11 8.29 16.33
N ASN A 56 -24.74 9.54 16.51
CA ASN A 56 -23.94 10.28 15.52
C ASN A 56 -22.58 9.62 15.29
N ILE A 57 -21.86 9.25 16.38
CA ILE A 57 -20.57 8.56 16.28
C ILE A 57 -20.73 7.22 15.54
N ILE A 58 -21.71 6.41 15.94
CA ILE A 58 -22.00 5.11 15.28
C ILE A 58 -22.30 5.32 13.80
N GLY A 59 -23.10 6.34 13.46
CA GLY A 59 -23.46 6.66 12.10
C GLY A 59 -22.28 6.99 11.21
N GLY A 60 -21.38 7.84 11.68
CA GLY A 60 -20.20 8.20 10.91
C GLY A 60 -19.19 7.06 10.78
N LEU A 61 -19.01 6.22 11.82
CA LEU A 61 -18.22 5.00 11.71
C LEU A 61 -18.78 4.05 10.64
N ALA A 62 -20.11 3.85 10.65
CA ALA A 62 -20.78 2.99 9.67
C ALA A 62 -20.64 3.53 8.25
N VAL A 63 -20.84 4.83 8.03
CA VAL A 63 -20.65 5.50 6.74
C VAL A 63 -19.20 5.37 6.28
N GLY A 64 -18.23 5.58 7.17
CA GLY A 64 -16.82 5.42 6.86
C GLY A 64 -16.46 4.01 6.42
N MET A 65 -16.95 2.98 7.12
CA MET A 65 -16.74 1.57 6.74
C MET A 65 -17.39 1.25 5.39
N GLU A 66 -18.65 1.64 5.19
CA GLU A 66 -19.35 1.47 3.91
C GLU A 66 -18.60 2.13 2.75
N SER A 67 -18.01 3.30 2.99
CA SER A 67 -17.31 4.08 1.99
C SER A 67 -16.05 3.41 1.42
N THR A 68 -15.56 2.35 2.03
CA THR A 68 -14.40 1.59 1.51
C THR A 68 -14.76 0.67 0.35
N LEU A 69 -16.04 0.25 0.24
CA LEU A 69 -16.49 -0.77 -0.71
C LEU A 69 -16.18 -0.39 -2.16
N LEU A 70 -16.77 0.71 -2.62
CA LEU A 70 -16.62 1.11 -4.03
C LEU A 70 -15.18 1.48 -4.40
N PRO A 71 -14.43 2.26 -3.59
CA PRO A 71 -13.02 2.52 -3.85
C PRO A 71 -12.16 1.26 -4.00
N ILE A 72 -12.37 0.27 -3.15
CA ILE A 72 -11.59 -0.98 -3.25
C ILE A 72 -11.96 -1.76 -4.52
N LEU A 73 -13.21 -1.81 -4.90
CA LEU A 73 -13.62 -2.44 -6.16
C LEU A 73 -13.02 -1.72 -7.39
N VAL A 74 -13.03 -0.39 -7.38
CA VAL A 74 -12.39 0.41 -8.45
C VAL A 74 -10.88 0.18 -8.48
N LEU A 75 -10.23 0.17 -7.33
CA LEU A 75 -8.79 -0.09 -7.24
C LEU A 75 -8.44 -1.50 -7.73
N ALA A 76 -9.16 -2.52 -7.27
CA ALA A 76 -8.95 -3.91 -7.70
C ALA A 76 -9.16 -4.09 -9.20
N SER A 77 -10.22 -3.49 -9.75
CA SER A 77 -10.50 -3.49 -11.19
C SER A 77 -9.41 -2.75 -11.98
N GLY A 78 -8.91 -1.64 -11.43
CA GLY A 78 -7.82 -0.87 -12.01
C GLY A 78 -6.50 -1.65 -12.05
N ILE A 79 -6.15 -2.35 -10.95
CA ILE A 79 -4.98 -3.22 -10.88
C ILE A 79 -5.09 -4.34 -11.93
N TYR A 80 -6.24 -5.05 -11.95
CA TYR A 80 -6.45 -6.14 -12.89
C TYR A 80 -6.46 -5.66 -14.35
N GLY A 81 -7.19 -4.57 -14.65
CA GLY A 81 -7.28 -4.02 -15.99
C GLY A 81 -5.93 -3.52 -16.52
N SER A 82 -5.15 -2.80 -15.70
CA SER A 82 -3.82 -2.33 -16.10
C SER A 82 -2.82 -3.48 -16.26
N TYR A 83 -2.92 -4.51 -15.41
CA TYR A 83 -2.13 -5.73 -15.55
C TYR A 83 -2.48 -6.47 -16.85
N TYR A 84 -3.76 -6.60 -17.19
CA TYR A 84 -4.18 -7.21 -18.45
C TYR A 84 -3.64 -6.45 -19.68
N CYS A 85 -3.57 -5.11 -19.60
CA CYS A 85 -3.06 -4.27 -20.69
C CYS A 85 -1.55 -4.41 -20.91
N ALA A 86 -0.73 -4.45 -19.86
CA ALA A 86 0.73 -4.44 -19.99
C ALA A 86 1.48 -5.08 -18.79
N GLY A 87 0.89 -6.10 -18.14
CA GLY A 87 1.50 -6.81 -17.02
C GLY A 87 1.81 -5.89 -15.82
N LEU A 88 2.80 -6.24 -15.01
CA LEU A 88 3.22 -5.42 -13.87
C LEU A 88 3.72 -4.02 -14.29
N TYR A 89 4.31 -3.89 -15.49
CA TYR A 89 4.66 -2.60 -16.07
C TYR A 89 3.42 -1.74 -16.32
N GLY A 90 2.31 -2.34 -16.77
CA GLY A 90 1.02 -1.65 -16.95
C GLY A 90 0.49 -1.07 -15.64
N VAL A 91 0.64 -1.77 -14.52
CA VAL A 91 0.23 -1.26 -13.19
C VAL A 91 1.05 -0.04 -12.79
N ALA A 92 2.38 -0.07 -13.01
CA ALA A 92 3.25 1.07 -12.74
C ALA A 92 2.91 2.28 -13.64
N ILE A 93 2.63 2.04 -14.91
CA ILE A 93 2.21 3.10 -15.85
C ILE A 93 0.81 3.63 -15.53
N ALA A 94 -0.11 2.80 -15.06
CA ALA A 94 -1.42 3.25 -14.58
C ALA A 94 -1.28 4.16 -13.36
N ALA A 95 -0.39 3.84 -12.41
CA ALA A 95 -0.06 4.71 -11.28
C ALA A 95 0.48 6.08 -11.76
N ALA A 96 1.40 6.09 -12.73
CA ALA A 96 1.93 7.31 -13.32
C ALA A 96 0.84 8.11 -14.06
N GLY A 97 -0.02 7.43 -14.82
CA GLY A 97 -1.16 8.03 -15.51
C GLY A 97 -2.16 8.66 -14.54
N MET A 98 -2.50 7.96 -13.46
CA MET A 98 -3.32 8.50 -12.38
C MET A 98 -2.70 9.78 -11.81
N MET A 99 -1.40 9.80 -11.56
CA MET A 99 -0.70 10.96 -11.00
C MET A 99 -0.55 12.15 -11.96
N ALA A 100 -0.95 12.03 -13.22
CA ALA A 100 -0.91 13.15 -14.15
C ALA A 100 -1.73 14.37 -13.68
N THR A 101 -2.79 14.15 -12.88
CA THR A 101 -3.64 15.20 -12.29
C THR A 101 -3.19 15.65 -10.90
N THR A 102 -2.07 15.17 -10.39
CA THR A 102 -1.63 15.38 -8.99
C THR A 102 -1.49 16.86 -8.64
N ALA A 103 -0.94 17.68 -9.54
CA ALA A 103 -0.76 19.12 -9.27
C ALA A 103 -2.12 19.82 -8.99
N MET A 104 -3.15 19.50 -9.76
CA MET A 104 -4.50 19.99 -9.54
C MET A 104 -5.10 19.46 -8.24
N GLN A 105 -4.94 18.16 -7.98
CA GLN A 105 -5.47 17.54 -6.76
C GLN A 105 -4.81 18.12 -5.50
N LEU A 106 -3.51 18.40 -5.52
CA LEU A 106 -2.78 19.02 -4.41
C LEU A 106 -3.21 20.48 -4.20
N ALA A 107 -3.44 21.23 -5.29
CA ALA A 107 -3.97 22.59 -5.19
C ALA A 107 -5.38 22.61 -4.54
N ILE A 108 -6.23 21.67 -4.90
CA ILE A 108 -7.56 21.48 -4.33
C ILE A 108 -7.47 21.08 -2.84
N ASP A 109 -6.57 20.16 -2.49
CA ASP A 109 -6.36 19.72 -1.10
C ASP A 109 -5.84 20.86 -0.21
N ALA A 110 -4.92 21.69 -0.71
CA ALA A 110 -4.40 22.85 0.00
C ALA A 110 -5.45 23.98 0.18
N PHE A 111 -6.40 24.09 -0.74
CA PHE A 111 -7.48 25.09 -0.68
C PHE A 111 -8.36 24.93 0.56
N GLY A 112 -8.68 23.69 0.98
CA GLY A 112 -9.50 23.40 2.15
C GLY A 112 -9.00 24.09 3.44
N PRO A 113 -7.78 23.79 3.92
CA PRO A 113 -7.21 24.41 5.10
C PRO A 113 -7.07 25.94 4.96
N ILE A 114 -6.81 26.46 3.77
CA ILE A 114 -6.73 27.92 3.53
C ILE A 114 -8.10 28.57 3.75
N ALA A 115 -9.15 27.97 3.20
CA ALA A 115 -10.52 28.48 3.33
C ALA A 115 -11.01 28.43 4.79
N ASP A 116 -10.74 27.34 5.51
CA ASP A 116 -11.09 27.14 6.91
C ASP A 116 -10.39 28.20 7.80
N ASN A 117 -9.08 28.37 7.64
CA ASN A 117 -8.34 29.40 8.37
C ASN A 117 -8.78 30.83 8.01
N ALA A 118 -9.12 31.11 6.76
CA ALA A 118 -9.67 32.41 6.35
C ALA A 118 -10.99 32.70 7.07
N GLY A 119 -11.85 31.69 7.22
CA GLY A 119 -13.08 31.77 8.01
C GLY A 119 -12.81 32.07 9.48
N GLY A 120 -11.86 31.38 10.09
CA GLY A 120 -11.43 31.66 11.47
C GLY A 120 -10.88 33.06 11.67
N ILE A 121 -10.06 33.56 10.75
CA ILE A 121 -9.57 34.95 10.78
C ILE A 121 -10.70 35.96 10.66
N ALA A 122 -11.66 35.72 9.74
CA ALA A 122 -12.82 36.60 9.57
C ALA A 122 -13.66 36.68 10.85
N GLU A 123 -13.85 35.55 11.55
CA GLU A 123 -14.57 35.49 12.81
C GLU A 123 -13.82 36.21 13.95
N MET A 124 -12.54 35.90 14.14
CA MET A 124 -11.71 36.52 15.17
C MET A 124 -11.48 38.04 14.97
N SER A 125 -11.55 38.49 13.72
CA SER A 125 -11.41 39.91 13.37
C SER A 125 -12.74 40.67 13.39
N GLU A 126 -13.84 39.98 13.76
CA GLU A 126 -15.20 40.57 13.81
C GLU A 126 -15.61 41.23 12.47
N LEU A 127 -15.23 40.60 11.35
CA LEU A 127 -15.58 41.11 10.03
C LEU A 127 -17.11 41.03 9.77
N PRO A 128 -17.65 41.86 8.85
CA PRO A 128 -19.08 41.84 8.51
C PRO A 128 -19.59 40.43 8.19
N LYS A 129 -20.85 40.15 8.52
CA LYS A 129 -21.47 38.83 8.34
C LYS A 129 -21.40 38.28 6.92
N ASP A 130 -21.49 39.17 5.91
CA ASP A 130 -21.41 38.78 4.50
C ASP A 130 -20.03 38.25 4.12
N VAL A 131 -18.96 38.66 4.80
CA VAL A 131 -17.61 38.09 4.65
C VAL A 131 -17.58 36.67 5.22
N ARG A 132 -18.14 36.49 6.42
CA ARG A 132 -18.22 35.18 7.05
C ARG A 132 -19.03 34.17 6.22
N GLU A 133 -20.18 34.59 5.68
CA GLU A 133 -21.00 33.75 4.79
C GLU A 133 -20.22 33.28 3.56
N LYS A 134 -19.40 34.14 2.96
CA LYS A 134 -18.54 33.77 1.82
C LYS A 134 -17.44 32.78 2.22
N THR A 135 -16.76 33.02 3.34
CA THR A 135 -15.72 32.11 3.82
C THR A 135 -16.29 30.76 4.23
N ASP A 136 -17.48 30.67 4.82
CA ASP A 136 -18.16 29.42 5.17
C ASP A 136 -18.55 28.61 3.95
N ILE A 137 -18.95 29.27 2.83
CA ILE A 137 -19.20 28.59 1.56
C ILE A 137 -17.92 27.99 0.99
N LEU A 138 -16.83 28.77 1.01
CA LEU A 138 -15.52 28.33 0.51
C LEU A 138 -14.98 27.15 1.36
N ASP A 139 -15.12 27.24 2.67
CA ASP A 139 -14.70 26.19 3.59
C ASP A 139 -15.50 24.88 3.38
N ALA A 140 -16.82 24.96 3.22
CA ALA A 140 -17.65 23.80 2.92
C ALA A 140 -17.26 23.10 1.60
N VAL A 141 -16.89 23.87 0.58
CA VAL A 141 -16.34 23.33 -0.68
C VAL A 141 -14.96 22.73 -0.44
N GLY A 142 -14.11 23.44 0.33
CA GLY A 142 -12.76 22.99 0.67
C GLY A 142 -12.72 21.64 1.36
N ASN A 143 -13.63 21.37 2.29
CA ASN A 143 -13.70 20.07 2.98
C ASN A 143 -14.03 18.90 2.05
N THR A 144 -14.99 19.09 1.15
CA THR A 144 -15.37 18.05 0.18
C THR A 144 -14.23 17.79 -0.80
N THR A 145 -13.59 18.83 -1.31
CA THR A 145 -12.48 18.72 -2.26
C THR A 145 -11.22 18.15 -1.61
N ALA A 146 -10.92 18.52 -0.35
CA ALA A 146 -9.83 17.95 0.41
C ALA A 146 -10.04 16.44 0.66
N ALA A 147 -11.27 16.01 1.00
CA ALA A 147 -11.58 14.59 1.13
C ALA A 147 -11.34 13.82 -0.18
N SER A 148 -11.75 14.39 -1.33
CA SER A 148 -11.53 13.81 -2.66
C SER A 148 -10.04 13.70 -2.99
N GLY A 149 -9.24 14.72 -2.69
CA GLY A 149 -7.78 14.71 -2.86
C GLY A 149 -7.11 13.64 -1.99
N LYS A 150 -7.54 13.46 -0.74
CA LYS A 150 -7.04 12.42 0.16
C LYS A 150 -7.40 11.01 -0.33
N GLY A 151 -8.62 10.78 -0.82
CA GLY A 151 -9.03 9.51 -1.43
C GLY A 151 -8.18 9.16 -2.66
N PHE A 152 -7.94 10.14 -3.55
CA PHE A 152 -7.02 10.02 -4.68
C PHE A 152 -5.59 9.68 -4.22
N ALA A 153 -5.07 10.35 -3.20
CA ALA A 153 -3.72 10.13 -2.68
C ALA A 153 -3.52 8.69 -2.16
N ILE A 154 -4.52 8.12 -1.47
CA ILE A 154 -4.47 6.74 -0.97
C ILE A 154 -4.51 5.74 -2.13
N ALA A 155 -5.36 5.93 -3.13
CA ALA A 155 -5.41 5.05 -4.29
C ALA A 155 -4.10 5.10 -5.10
N SER A 156 -3.51 6.30 -5.28
CA SER A 156 -2.21 6.43 -5.93
C SER A 156 -1.10 5.75 -5.13
N ALA A 157 -1.18 5.79 -3.78
CA ALA A 157 -0.25 5.07 -2.92
C ALA A 157 -0.34 3.56 -3.10
N ALA A 158 -1.54 3.02 -3.20
CA ALA A 158 -1.76 1.59 -3.41
C ALA A 158 -1.15 1.10 -4.73
N LEU A 159 -1.43 1.80 -5.85
CA LEU A 159 -0.85 1.47 -7.16
C LEU A 159 0.67 1.62 -7.17
N THR A 160 1.20 2.69 -6.57
CA THR A 160 2.65 2.92 -6.47
C THR A 160 3.31 1.87 -5.60
N ALA A 161 2.71 1.51 -4.46
CA ALA A 161 3.23 0.47 -3.57
C ALA A 161 3.32 -0.88 -4.30
N LEU A 162 2.31 -1.24 -5.12
CA LEU A 162 2.34 -2.47 -5.90
C LEU A 162 3.46 -2.45 -6.95
N ALA A 163 3.70 -1.30 -7.60
CA ALA A 163 4.81 -1.14 -8.53
C ALA A 163 6.18 -1.27 -7.83
N LEU A 164 6.34 -0.65 -6.66
CA LEU A 164 7.55 -0.77 -5.84
C LEU A 164 7.75 -2.20 -5.32
N PHE A 165 6.66 -2.88 -5.00
CA PHE A 165 6.64 -4.27 -4.58
C PHE A 165 7.14 -5.21 -5.68
N ALA A 166 6.71 -5.01 -6.93
CA ALA A 166 7.21 -5.75 -8.07
C ALA A 166 8.73 -5.50 -8.29
N ALA A 167 9.19 -4.26 -8.13
CA ALA A 167 10.60 -3.92 -8.18
C ALA A 167 11.39 -4.58 -7.03
N PHE A 168 10.82 -4.61 -5.82
CA PHE A 168 11.41 -5.26 -4.65
C PHE A 168 11.65 -6.76 -4.90
N VAL A 169 10.65 -7.48 -5.40
CA VAL A 169 10.77 -8.91 -5.74
C VAL A 169 11.93 -9.15 -6.70
N GLY A 170 12.02 -8.35 -7.78
CA GLY A 170 13.08 -8.47 -8.76
C GLY A 170 14.48 -8.16 -8.22
N ILE A 171 14.63 -7.11 -7.38
CA ILE A 171 15.92 -6.71 -6.80
C ILE A 171 16.34 -7.64 -5.67
N ALA A 172 15.40 -8.09 -4.84
CA ALA A 172 15.65 -9.06 -3.77
C ALA A 172 15.95 -10.47 -4.31
N LYS A 173 15.78 -10.69 -5.63
CA LYS A 173 16.02 -11.99 -6.31
C LYS A 173 15.23 -13.14 -5.70
N ILE A 174 13.97 -12.88 -5.35
CA ILE A 174 13.03 -13.91 -4.91
C ILE A 174 12.07 -14.25 -6.05
N ASP A 175 11.66 -15.51 -6.16
CA ASP A 175 10.82 -16.00 -7.25
C ASP A 175 9.37 -15.47 -7.14
N GLY A 176 8.96 -15.14 -5.93
CA GLY A 176 7.62 -14.62 -5.63
C GLY A 176 7.37 -14.61 -4.13
N ILE A 177 6.17 -14.22 -3.75
CA ILE A 177 5.72 -14.18 -2.36
C ILE A 177 4.59 -15.18 -2.20
N ASP A 178 4.98 -16.33 -1.64
CA ASP A 178 4.06 -17.44 -1.42
C ASP A 178 3.33 -17.26 -0.07
N ILE A 179 2.09 -16.81 -0.13
CA ILE A 179 1.25 -16.62 1.06
C ILE A 179 0.84 -17.92 1.75
N TYR A 180 1.03 -19.08 1.12
CA TYR A 180 0.81 -20.38 1.77
C TYR A 180 1.91 -20.75 2.76
N ARG A 181 3.05 -20.12 2.68
CA ARG A 181 4.12 -20.31 3.66
C ARG A 181 3.75 -19.66 4.97
N ALA A 182 3.85 -20.40 6.06
CA ALA A 182 3.43 -19.94 7.38
C ALA A 182 4.19 -18.69 7.87
N ASP A 183 5.50 -18.61 7.56
CA ASP A 183 6.33 -17.45 7.89
C ASP A 183 5.93 -16.19 7.11
N VAL A 184 5.62 -16.31 5.82
CA VAL A 184 5.14 -15.22 4.98
C VAL A 184 3.75 -14.76 5.41
N LEU A 185 2.86 -15.72 5.73
CA LEU A 185 1.52 -15.44 6.25
C LEU A 185 1.59 -14.72 7.61
N ALA A 186 2.48 -15.16 8.51
CA ALA A 186 2.72 -14.46 9.76
C ALA A 186 3.22 -13.02 9.52
N GLY A 187 4.13 -12.84 8.57
CA GLY A 187 4.57 -11.52 8.12
C GLY A 187 3.41 -10.64 7.64
N LEU A 188 2.49 -11.19 6.86
CA LEU A 188 1.30 -10.50 6.37
C LEU A 188 0.41 -10.02 7.51
N PHE A 189 0.14 -10.85 8.52
CA PHE A 189 -0.64 -10.46 9.71
C PHE A 189 0.04 -9.34 10.51
N VAL A 190 1.35 -9.47 10.74
CA VAL A 190 2.14 -8.43 11.43
C VAL A 190 2.14 -7.13 10.63
N GLY A 191 2.29 -7.21 9.30
CA GLY A 191 2.18 -6.05 8.42
C GLY A 191 0.81 -5.39 8.49
N GLY A 192 -0.27 -6.18 8.46
CA GLY A 192 -1.65 -5.68 8.57
C GLY A 192 -1.95 -4.99 9.91
N MET A 193 -1.25 -5.36 10.98
CA MET A 193 -1.36 -4.70 12.28
C MET A 193 -0.74 -3.29 12.30
N ILE A 194 0.30 -3.04 11.51
CA ILE A 194 1.06 -1.77 11.54
C ILE A 194 0.17 -0.53 11.33
N PRO A 195 -0.74 -0.46 10.34
CA PRO A 195 -1.64 0.67 10.18
C PRO A 195 -2.51 0.96 11.41
N PHE A 196 -2.95 -0.07 12.12
CA PHE A 196 -3.74 0.08 13.34
C PHE A 196 -2.91 0.68 14.49
N ILE A 197 -1.70 0.19 14.73
CA ILE A 197 -0.80 0.73 15.75
C ILE A 197 -0.42 2.17 15.41
N PHE A 198 -0.06 2.43 14.16
CA PHE A 198 0.28 3.76 13.68
C PHE A 198 -0.89 4.73 13.89
N SER A 199 -2.09 4.34 13.48
CA SER A 199 -3.32 5.11 13.66
C SER A 199 -3.61 5.39 15.14
N SER A 200 -3.50 4.37 16.00
CA SER A 200 -3.68 4.52 17.44
C SER A 200 -2.73 5.55 18.05
N LEU A 201 -1.46 5.50 17.67
CA LEU A 201 -0.45 6.46 18.13
C LEU A 201 -0.75 7.88 17.64
N ALA A 202 -1.13 8.02 16.35
CA ALA A 202 -1.46 9.31 15.76
C ALA A 202 -2.69 9.94 16.44
N ILE A 203 -3.77 9.20 16.62
CA ILE A 203 -4.99 9.67 17.26
C ILE A 203 -4.72 10.06 18.72
N ARG A 204 -3.96 9.24 19.45
CA ARG A 204 -3.56 9.54 20.84
C ARG A 204 -2.69 10.81 20.91
N ALA A 205 -1.81 11.00 19.94
CA ALA A 205 -0.96 12.20 19.85
C ALA A 205 -1.80 13.47 19.70
N VAL A 206 -2.81 13.44 18.81
CA VAL A 206 -3.76 14.55 18.61
C VAL A 206 -4.52 14.84 19.89
N GLY A 207 -5.07 13.80 20.56
CA GLY A 207 -5.79 13.97 21.82
C GLY A 207 -4.94 14.61 22.92
N GLN A 208 -3.66 14.22 23.03
CA GLN A 208 -2.73 14.81 24.01
C GLN A 208 -2.39 16.27 23.67
N ALA A 209 -2.21 16.59 22.38
CA ALA A 209 -1.97 17.97 21.95
C ALA A 209 -3.20 18.85 22.21
N ALA A 210 -4.39 18.36 21.94
CA ALA A 210 -5.65 19.05 22.21
C ALA A 210 -5.82 19.34 23.71
N MET A 211 -5.53 18.36 24.58
CA MET A 211 -5.59 18.57 26.04
C MET A 211 -4.61 19.63 26.52
N ALA A 212 -3.37 19.63 26.02
CA ALA A 212 -2.40 20.67 26.35
C ALA A 212 -2.88 22.07 25.89
N MET A 213 -3.51 22.14 24.73
CA MET A 213 -4.11 23.38 24.23
C MET A 213 -5.27 23.85 25.12
N VAL A 214 -6.16 22.94 25.53
CA VAL A 214 -7.27 23.25 26.47
C VAL A 214 -6.75 23.78 27.79
N GLU A 215 -5.68 23.18 28.33
CA GLU A 215 -5.06 23.63 29.57
C GLU A 215 -4.46 25.05 29.43
N GLU A 216 -3.80 25.33 28.31
CA GLU A 216 -3.27 26.66 28.02
C GLU A 216 -4.39 27.70 27.86
N VAL A 217 -5.45 27.42 27.15
CA VAL A 217 -6.61 28.31 27.02
C VAL A 217 -7.25 28.58 28.39
N ARG A 218 -7.43 27.53 29.21
CA ARG A 218 -7.93 27.71 30.60
C ARG A 218 -6.98 28.54 31.48
N ARG A 219 -5.66 28.40 31.30
CA ARG A 219 -4.68 29.25 31.96
C ARG A 219 -4.89 30.72 31.57
N GLN A 220 -4.99 31.00 30.27
CA GLN A 220 -5.18 32.35 29.76
C GLN A 220 -6.47 33.00 30.33
N PHE A 221 -7.58 32.26 30.35
CA PHE A 221 -8.83 32.76 30.95
C PHE A 221 -8.71 33.10 32.42
N ARG A 222 -7.84 32.42 33.17
CA ARG A 222 -7.64 32.72 34.62
C ARG A 222 -6.62 33.80 34.86
N THR A 223 -5.64 33.99 33.98
CA THR A 223 -4.45 34.83 34.29
C THR A 223 -4.36 36.10 33.47
N ILE A 224 -5.08 36.23 32.35
CA ILE A 224 -5.06 37.42 31.51
C ILE A 224 -6.26 38.30 31.90
N PRO A 225 -6.03 39.49 32.49
CA PRO A 225 -7.15 40.39 32.81
C PRO A 225 -7.88 40.87 31.55
N GLY A 226 -9.19 40.90 31.60
CA GLY A 226 -10.02 41.41 30.52
C GLY A 226 -10.19 40.47 29.31
N ILE A 227 -9.71 39.21 29.38
CA ILE A 227 -9.84 38.28 28.24
C ILE A 227 -11.31 37.86 28.03
N MET A 228 -12.09 37.73 29.12
CA MET A 228 -13.51 37.37 29.06
C MET A 228 -14.37 38.53 28.54
N GLU A 229 -13.95 39.76 28.81
CA GLU A 229 -14.59 41.00 28.35
C GLU A 229 -14.12 41.43 26.95
N GLY A 230 -13.20 40.67 26.32
CA GLY A 230 -12.66 41.00 25.00
C GLY A 230 -11.65 42.14 24.96
N THR A 231 -11.25 42.68 26.13
CA THR A 231 -10.26 43.76 26.24
C THR A 231 -8.82 43.24 26.41
N GLY A 232 -8.65 42.01 26.90
CA GLY A 232 -7.37 41.32 27.01
C GLY A 232 -7.00 40.60 25.71
N LYS A 233 -5.72 40.64 25.32
CA LYS A 233 -5.24 39.92 24.12
C LYS A 233 -4.82 38.51 24.47
N PRO A 234 -5.32 37.45 23.74
CA PRO A 234 -4.84 36.07 23.90
C PRO A 234 -3.37 35.93 23.52
N GLU A 235 -2.66 35.03 24.21
CA GLU A 235 -1.28 34.67 23.88
C GLU A 235 -1.24 33.57 22.77
N TYR A 236 -1.56 33.93 21.53
CA TYR A 236 -1.62 33.02 20.40
C TYR A 236 -0.29 32.32 20.16
N ASP A 237 0.85 33.01 20.36
CA ASP A 237 2.19 32.45 20.15
C ASP A 237 2.42 31.19 21.00
N LYS A 238 1.92 31.19 22.26
CA LYS A 238 2.02 30.02 23.13
C LYS A 238 1.16 28.86 22.63
N CYS A 239 -0.03 29.14 22.12
CA CYS A 239 -0.89 28.13 21.55
C CYS A 239 -0.23 27.50 20.31
N VAL A 240 0.34 28.31 19.42
CA VAL A 240 1.07 27.82 18.23
C VAL A 240 2.29 27.00 18.63
N ALA A 241 3.07 27.45 19.63
CA ALA A 241 4.23 26.72 20.12
C ALA A 241 3.86 25.35 20.69
N ILE A 242 2.78 25.23 21.47
CA ILE A 242 2.28 23.95 22.00
C ILE A 242 1.89 23.01 20.88
N SER A 243 1.13 23.49 19.89
CA SER A 243 0.69 22.70 18.75
C SER A 243 1.87 22.19 17.92
N THR A 244 2.84 23.07 17.63
CA THR A 244 4.02 22.72 16.82
C THR A 244 4.91 21.71 17.54
N ASP A 245 5.21 21.93 18.82
CA ASP A 245 6.05 21.03 19.62
C ASP A 245 5.40 19.63 19.74
N ALA A 246 4.09 19.59 19.99
CA ALA A 246 3.35 18.34 20.03
C ALA A 246 3.38 17.61 18.68
N SER A 247 3.18 18.32 17.57
CA SER A 247 3.21 17.73 16.23
C SER A 247 4.55 17.06 15.92
N ILE A 248 5.67 17.75 16.22
CA ILE A 248 7.01 17.22 15.96
C ILE A 248 7.30 16.02 16.87
N LYS A 249 7.17 16.19 18.20
CA LYS A 249 7.57 15.15 19.16
C LYS A 249 6.72 13.90 19.09
N LYS A 250 5.41 14.05 18.91
CA LYS A 250 4.48 12.91 18.92
C LYS A 250 4.50 12.09 17.65
N MET A 251 4.91 12.68 16.52
CA MET A 251 5.03 11.94 15.25
C MET A 251 6.38 11.21 15.09
N MET A 252 7.34 11.39 16.01
CA MET A 252 8.62 10.66 15.97
C MET A 252 8.43 9.15 16.10
N LEU A 253 7.61 8.68 17.04
CA LEU A 253 7.39 7.24 17.25
C LEU A 253 6.67 6.58 16.08
N PRO A 254 5.54 7.10 15.55
CA PRO A 254 4.95 6.60 14.31
C PRO A 254 5.94 6.56 13.15
N GLY A 255 6.74 7.61 12.96
CA GLY A 255 7.78 7.66 11.94
C GLY A 255 8.85 6.57 12.12
N ALA A 256 9.31 6.36 13.36
CA ALA A 256 10.26 5.30 13.68
C ALA A 256 9.71 3.89 13.39
N ILE A 257 8.42 3.65 13.61
CA ILE A 257 7.75 2.38 13.26
C ILE A 257 7.73 2.21 11.73
N ALA A 258 7.36 3.25 10.98
CA ALA A 258 7.29 3.20 9.53
C ALA A 258 8.66 2.89 8.88
N LEU A 259 9.74 3.45 9.42
CA LEU A 259 11.12 3.20 8.94
C LEU A 259 11.70 1.89 9.48
N GLY A 260 11.51 1.63 10.77
CA GLY A 260 12.17 0.53 11.47
C GLY A 260 11.55 -0.83 11.20
N SER A 261 10.22 -0.89 11.02
CA SER A 261 9.55 -2.19 10.86
C SER A 261 10.00 -2.96 9.60
N PRO A 262 10.15 -2.36 8.40
CA PRO A 262 10.68 -3.09 7.25
C PRO A 262 12.13 -3.53 7.44
N LEU A 263 12.94 -2.73 8.14
CA LEU A 263 14.33 -3.09 8.45
C LEU A 263 14.37 -4.32 9.35
N ILE A 264 13.61 -4.29 10.47
CA ILE A 264 13.56 -5.39 11.43
C ILE A 264 13.08 -6.68 10.73
N ILE A 265 11.95 -6.60 10.03
CA ILE A 265 11.37 -7.78 9.37
C ILE A 265 12.31 -8.30 8.26
N GLY A 266 12.85 -7.42 7.43
CA GLY A 266 13.71 -7.81 6.33
C GLY A 266 15.01 -8.48 6.77
N PHE A 267 15.71 -7.90 7.75
CA PHE A 267 16.99 -8.46 8.20
C PHE A 267 16.86 -9.70 9.10
N ILE A 268 15.80 -9.80 9.89
CA ILE A 268 15.60 -10.95 10.80
C ILE A 268 14.95 -12.13 10.06
N PHE A 269 13.88 -11.89 9.29
CA PHE A 269 13.05 -12.93 8.72
C PHE A 269 13.26 -13.14 7.21
N GLY A 270 13.92 -12.20 6.53
CA GLY A 270 14.26 -12.30 5.12
C GLY A 270 13.26 -11.61 4.17
N PRO A 271 13.61 -11.60 2.86
CA PRO A 271 12.89 -10.79 1.88
C PRO A 271 11.47 -11.29 1.57
N GLU A 272 11.22 -12.60 1.64
CA GLU A 272 9.90 -13.17 1.35
C GLU A 272 8.88 -12.81 2.44
N VAL A 273 9.30 -12.91 3.72
CA VAL A 273 8.48 -12.50 4.89
C VAL A 273 8.23 -10.99 4.87
N LEU A 274 9.26 -10.19 4.49
CA LEU A 274 9.10 -8.75 4.29
C LEU A 274 8.07 -8.47 3.19
N GLY A 275 8.06 -9.26 2.13
CA GLY A 275 7.06 -9.17 1.08
C GLY A 275 5.63 -9.39 1.60
N GLY A 276 5.40 -10.44 2.39
CA GLY A 276 4.12 -10.68 3.05
C GLY A 276 3.72 -9.52 3.98
N PHE A 277 4.67 -9.04 4.78
CA PHE A 277 4.50 -7.89 5.66
C PHE A 277 4.05 -6.62 4.91
N LEU A 278 4.71 -6.29 3.78
CA LEU A 278 4.33 -5.14 2.95
C LEU A 278 2.94 -5.30 2.34
N ALA A 279 2.57 -6.51 1.92
CA ALA A 279 1.24 -6.79 1.40
C ALA A 279 0.16 -6.52 2.45
N GLY A 280 0.32 -7.04 3.67
CA GLY A 280 -0.57 -6.80 4.80
C GLY A 280 -0.69 -5.32 5.15
N ALA A 281 0.45 -4.63 5.28
CA ALA A 281 0.50 -3.20 5.59
C ALA A 281 -0.18 -2.35 4.51
N THR A 282 -0.01 -2.70 3.24
CA THR A 282 -0.63 -1.97 2.12
C THR A 282 -2.14 -2.14 2.13
N VAL A 283 -2.65 -3.37 2.21
CA VAL A 283 -4.10 -3.62 2.20
C VAL A 283 -4.79 -2.96 3.38
N CYS A 284 -4.31 -3.19 4.60
CA CYS A 284 -4.89 -2.59 5.79
C CYS A 284 -4.74 -1.06 5.82
N GLY A 285 -3.59 -0.53 5.35
CA GLY A 285 -3.35 0.91 5.30
C GLY A 285 -4.27 1.63 4.31
N VAL A 286 -4.53 1.03 3.14
CA VAL A 286 -5.48 1.56 2.15
C VAL A 286 -6.90 1.59 2.72
N LEU A 287 -7.38 0.48 3.28
CA LEU A 287 -8.71 0.38 3.88
C LEU A 287 -8.87 1.37 5.03
N MET A 288 -7.90 1.43 5.95
CA MET A 288 -7.92 2.33 7.11
C MET A 288 -7.90 3.80 6.67
N GLY A 289 -7.06 4.15 5.70
CA GLY A 289 -6.96 5.51 5.20
C GLY A 289 -8.26 5.98 4.54
N MET A 290 -8.89 5.15 3.70
CA MET A 290 -10.18 5.45 3.06
C MET A 290 -11.29 5.59 4.11
N PHE A 291 -11.38 4.64 5.03
CA PHE A 291 -12.34 4.67 6.12
C PHE A 291 -12.25 5.97 6.92
N GLN A 292 -11.05 6.31 7.39
CA GLN A 292 -10.84 7.47 8.27
C GLN A 292 -11.09 8.80 7.55
N ASN A 293 -10.57 8.95 6.33
CA ASN A 293 -10.77 10.19 5.57
C ASN A 293 -12.24 10.44 5.25
N ASN A 294 -12.95 9.40 4.81
CA ASN A 294 -14.35 9.55 4.42
C ASN A 294 -15.28 9.71 5.63
N ALA A 295 -15.03 8.99 6.73
CA ALA A 295 -15.76 9.18 7.98
C ALA A 295 -15.61 10.61 8.51
N GLY A 296 -14.36 11.09 8.61
CA GLY A 296 -14.07 12.44 9.10
C GLY A 296 -14.68 13.54 8.23
N GLY A 297 -14.56 13.42 6.89
CA GLY A 297 -15.17 14.36 5.96
C GLY A 297 -16.69 14.36 6.01
N ALA A 298 -17.30 13.20 6.21
CA ALA A 298 -18.75 13.09 6.33
C ALA A 298 -19.29 13.70 7.64
N TRP A 299 -18.60 13.50 8.78
CA TRP A 299 -18.97 14.14 10.06
C TRP A 299 -18.85 15.66 9.98
N ASP A 300 -17.75 16.19 9.43
CA ASP A 300 -17.55 17.64 9.32
C ASP A 300 -18.64 18.29 8.47
N ASN A 301 -18.95 17.71 7.30
CA ASN A 301 -20.02 18.21 6.46
C ASN A 301 -21.42 17.99 7.06
N ALA A 302 -21.60 16.99 7.91
CA ALA A 302 -22.85 16.85 8.70
C ALA A 302 -22.98 18.00 9.70
N LYS A 303 -21.91 18.38 10.43
CA LYS A 303 -21.89 19.54 11.34
C LYS A 303 -22.20 20.84 10.58
N LYS A 304 -21.48 21.09 9.47
CA LYS A 304 -21.66 22.30 8.65
C LYS A 304 -23.06 22.42 8.02
N SER A 305 -23.76 21.30 7.84
CA SER A 305 -25.15 21.34 7.36
C SER A 305 -26.09 22.03 8.36
N PHE A 306 -25.81 22.00 9.65
CA PHE A 306 -26.61 22.71 10.66
C PHE A 306 -26.37 24.23 10.65
N GLU A 307 -25.26 24.71 10.12
CA GLU A 307 -25.01 26.16 10.00
C GLU A 307 -25.95 26.79 8.97
N LYS A 308 -26.32 26.03 7.94
CA LYS A 308 -27.29 26.44 6.91
C LYS A 308 -28.73 26.07 7.24
N GLY A 309 -28.94 25.27 8.30
CA GLY A 309 -30.22 24.69 8.66
C GLY A 309 -30.40 23.28 8.07
N ALA A 310 -30.31 22.26 8.94
CA ALA A 310 -30.50 20.86 8.58
C ALA A 310 -31.94 20.43 8.85
N VAL A 311 -32.62 19.87 7.85
CA VAL A 311 -33.99 19.36 8.01
C VAL A 311 -33.97 17.92 8.47
N ILE A 312 -34.59 17.66 9.64
CA ILE A 312 -34.76 16.32 10.22
C ILE A 312 -36.25 16.12 10.51
N ASN A 313 -36.87 15.14 9.90
CA ASN A 313 -38.30 14.80 10.09
C ASN A 313 -39.26 15.98 9.88
N GLY A 314 -38.93 16.91 8.99
CA GLY A 314 -39.74 18.08 8.67
C GLY A 314 -39.45 19.31 9.53
N GLU A 315 -38.62 19.21 10.54
CA GLU A 315 -38.16 20.33 11.36
C GLU A 315 -36.75 20.78 10.95
N THR A 316 -36.51 22.08 10.97
CA THR A 316 -35.20 22.66 10.64
C THR A 316 -34.40 22.98 11.91
N TYR A 317 -33.24 22.41 12.02
CA TYR A 317 -32.32 22.61 13.14
C TYR A 317 -31.12 23.43 12.71
N TYR A 318 -30.75 24.41 13.52
CA TYR A 318 -29.64 25.34 13.27
C TYR A 318 -28.49 25.15 14.26
N LYS A 319 -27.41 25.90 14.06
CA LYS A 319 -26.26 25.99 14.97
C LYS A 319 -26.73 26.21 16.43
N GLY A 320 -26.20 25.42 17.36
CA GLY A 320 -26.56 25.48 18.79
C GLY A 320 -27.66 24.52 19.23
N SER A 321 -28.43 23.93 18.31
CA SER A 321 -29.44 22.89 18.62
C SER A 321 -28.80 21.62 19.17
N GLU A 322 -29.56 20.77 19.86
CA GLU A 322 -29.06 19.47 20.36
C GLU A 322 -28.53 18.55 19.25
N PRO A 323 -29.19 18.39 18.09
CA PRO A 323 -28.62 17.66 16.97
C PRO A 323 -27.28 18.26 16.47
N HIS A 324 -27.16 19.60 16.45
CA HIS A 324 -25.89 20.23 16.11
C HIS A 324 -24.79 19.89 17.12
N LYS A 325 -25.06 19.94 18.44
CA LYS A 325 -24.08 19.54 19.46
C LYS A 325 -23.63 18.08 19.31
N ALA A 326 -24.56 17.19 18.97
CA ALA A 326 -24.22 15.81 18.66
C ALA A 326 -23.32 15.69 17.41
N SER A 327 -23.57 16.48 16.37
CA SER A 327 -22.74 16.49 15.17
C SER A 327 -21.35 17.07 15.41
N VAL A 328 -21.21 18.07 16.29
CA VAL A 328 -19.90 18.58 16.75
C VAL A 328 -19.08 17.49 17.44
N THR A 329 -19.73 16.60 18.22
CA THR A 329 -19.03 15.49 18.84
C THR A 329 -18.50 14.50 17.79
N GLY A 330 -19.28 14.21 16.75
CA GLY A 330 -18.83 13.37 15.64
C GLY A 330 -17.66 13.99 14.87
N ASP A 331 -17.74 15.28 14.58
CA ASP A 331 -16.67 16.03 13.94
C ASP A 331 -15.37 16.00 14.78
N THR A 332 -15.47 16.19 16.10
CA THR A 332 -14.33 16.10 17.03
C THR A 332 -13.65 14.71 16.98
N VAL A 333 -14.42 13.63 16.77
CA VAL A 333 -13.88 12.29 16.55
C VAL A 333 -13.29 12.17 15.13
N GLY A 334 -13.90 12.82 14.16
CA GLY A 334 -13.53 12.78 12.74
C GLY A 334 -12.27 13.57 12.41
N ASP A 335 -11.99 14.67 13.11
CA ASP A 335 -10.82 15.53 12.84
C ASP A 335 -9.49 14.77 12.92
N PRO A 336 -9.18 14.00 13.99
CA PRO A 336 -7.97 13.16 14.00
C PRO A 336 -7.94 12.13 12.86
N PHE A 337 -9.09 11.66 12.40
CA PHE A 337 -9.19 10.70 11.31
C PHE A 337 -8.85 11.34 9.96
N LYS A 338 -9.52 12.45 9.61
CA LYS A 338 -9.38 13.07 8.28
C LYS A 338 -8.11 13.90 8.12
N ASP A 339 -7.60 14.50 9.22
CA ASP A 339 -6.52 15.49 9.15
C ASP A 339 -5.17 14.98 9.64
N THR A 340 -5.12 13.84 10.34
CA THR A 340 -3.87 13.27 10.86
C THR A 340 -3.70 11.81 10.48
N SER A 341 -4.49 10.92 11.02
CA SER A 341 -4.28 9.47 10.89
C SER A 341 -4.52 8.97 9.46
N GLY A 342 -5.65 9.35 8.85
CA GLY A 342 -6.02 8.92 7.50
C GLY A 342 -4.99 9.33 6.43
N PRO A 343 -4.64 10.62 6.30
CA PRO A 343 -3.62 11.07 5.35
C PRO A 343 -2.25 10.43 5.59
N SER A 344 -1.90 10.15 6.83
CA SER A 344 -0.62 9.54 7.20
C SER A 344 -0.49 8.09 6.71
N MET A 345 -1.60 7.39 6.44
CA MET A 345 -1.57 6.04 5.83
C MET A 345 -0.93 6.05 4.44
N ASN A 346 -1.16 7.10 3.64
CA ASN A 346 -0.50 7.28 2.35
C ASN A 346 1.03 7.34 2.50
N ILE A 347 1.51 8.09 3.50
CA ILE A 347 2.95 8.22 3.79
C ILE A 347 3.50 6.89 4.30
N LEU A 348 2.82 6.25 5.24
CA LEU A 348 3.20 4.96 5.82
C LEU A 348 3.46 3.90 4.75
N ILE A 349 2.49 3.68 3.85
CA ILE A 349 2.55 2.66 2.80
C ILE A 349 3.75 2.92 1.88
N LYS A 350 3.91 4.16 1.41
CA LYS A 350 5.00 4.53 0.49
C LYS A 350 6.36 4.42 1.16
N LEU A 351 6.49 4.93 2.39
CA LEU A 351 7.75 4.94 3.11
C LEU A 351 8.25 3.53 3.39
N MET A 352 7.37 2.63 3.85
CA MET A 352 7.71 1.22 4.07
C MET A 352 8.14 0.52 2.77
N SER A 353 7.46 0.80 1.66
CA SER A 353 7.82 0.24 0.35
C SER A 353 9.17 0.76 -0.16
N ILE A 354 9.46 2.05 0.01
CA ILE A 354 10.74 2.66 -0.38
C ILE A 354 11.88 2.10 0.47
N VAL A 355 11.73 2.04 1.80
CA VAL A 355 12.74 1.45 2.69
C VAL A 355 13.04 0.03 2.30
N SER A 356 12.02 -0.78 2.05
CA SER A 356 12.18 -2.18 1.62
C SER A 356 12.93 -2.29 0.29
N LEU A 357 12.66 -1.39 -0.66
CA LEU A 357 13.37 -1.35 -1.94
C LEU A 357 14.85 -0.97 -1.76
N VAL A 358 15.15 -0.02 -0.89
CA VAL A 358 16.54 0.41 -0.60
C VAL A 358 17.37 -0.72 0.01
N ILE A 359 16.79 -1.53 0.89
CA ILE A 359 17.50 -2.66 1.53
C ILE A 359 17.50 -3.94 0.68
N ALA A 360 16.67 -4.02 -0.37
CA ALA A 360 16.51 -5.22 -1.18
C ALA A 360 17.83 -5.81 -1.73
N PRO A 361 18.81 -5.02 -2.25
CA PRO A 361 20.09 -5.57 -2.70
C PRO A 361 20.89 -6.23 -1.59
N THR A 362 20.86 -5.66 -0.38
CA THR A 362 21.54 -6.20 0.80
C THR A 362 20.88 -7.49 1.26
N LEU A 363 19.54 -7.52 1.30
CA LEU A 363 18.78 -8.72 1.62
C LEU A 363 19.04 -9.85 0.61
N ALA A 364 19.10 -9.53 -0.69
CA ALA A 364 19.42 -10.51 -1.72
C ALA A 364 20.78 -11.16 -1.49
N LYS A 365 21.80 -10.38 -1.11
CA LYS A 365 23.15 -10.91 -0.82
C LYS A 365 23.13 -11.81 0.42
N ILE A 366 22.55 -11.35 1.52
CA ILE A 366 22.48 -12.11 2.79
C ILE A 366 21.70 -13.42 2.58
N HIS A 367 20.60 -13.38 1.87
CA HIS A 367 19.77 -14.55 1.61
C HIS A 367 20.50 -15.58 0.74
N TYR A 368 21.21 -15.13 -0.30
CA TYR A 368 22.03 -15.99 -1.14
C TYR A 368 23.16 -16.67 -0.35
N ASP A 369 23.89 -15.89 0.44
CA ASP A 369 24.98 -16.41 1.29
C ASP A 369 24.45 -17.43 2.32
N LYS A 370 23.29 -17.17 2.92
CA LYS A 370 22.63 -18.09 3.85
C LYS A 370 22.24 -19.43 3.19
N ILE A 371 21.72 -19.38 1.97
CA ILE A 371 21.39 -20.61 1.21
C ILE A 371 22.65 -21.40 0.90
N GLN A 372 23.72 -20.74 0.49
CA GLN A 372 24.99 -21.42 0.19
C GLN A 372 25.62 -22.03 1.43
N ASN A 373 25.62 -21.34 2.57
CA ASN A 373 26.13 -21.86 3.83
C ASN A 373 25.29 -23.05 4.32
N ASN A 374 23.96 -22.95 4.30
CA ASN A 374 23.10 -24.08 4.66
C ASN A 374 23.31 -25.31 3.77
N ARG A 375 23.63 -25.12 2.48
CA ARG A 375 23.98 -26.22 1.57
C ARG A 375 25.33 -26.87 1.96
N LYS A 376 26.32 -26.04 2.31
CA LYS A 376 27.61 -26.56 2.81
C LYS A 376 27.47 -27.36 4.11
N ASP A 377 26.78 -26.78 5.11
CA ASP A 377 26.54 -27.41 6.40
C ASP A 377 25.77 -28.74 6.25
N LYS A 378 24.79 -28.78 5.35
CA LYS A 378 24.05 -30.01 5.06
C LYS A 378 24.92 -31.04 4.36
N MET A 379 25.81 -30.62 3.47
CA MET A 379 26.76 -31.52 2.81
C MET A 379 27.81 -32.03 3.78
N GLU A 380 28.32 -31.19 4.67
CA GLU A 380 29.24 -31.59 5.73
C GLU A 380 28.58 -32.56 6.76
N SER A 381 27.33 -32.26 7.15
CA SER A 381 26.59 -33.17 8.05
C SER A 381 26.30 -34.54 7.42
N LEU A 382 25.99 -34.57 6.12
CA LEU A 382 25.84 -35.82 5.37
C LEU A 382 27.17 -36.57 5.27
N MET A 383 28.28 -35.88 5.07
CA MET A 383 29.63 -36.48 5.08
C MET A 383 30.04 -37.00 6.46
N MET A 384 29.62 -36.35 7.54
CA MET A 384 29.88 -36.81 8.92
C MET A 384 29.00 -37.99 9.33
N MET A 385 27.76 -38.08 8.83
CA MET A 385 26.87 -39.22 9.09
C MET A 385 27.33 -40.50 8.36
N ASP A 386 28.06 -40.37 7.26
CA ASP A 386 28.61 -41.48 6.48
C ASP A 386 29.96 -42.00 7.05
N GLY A 387 30.51 -41.33 8.09
CA GLY A 387 31.79 -41.66 8.73
C GLY A 387 31.78 -42.93 9.58
N GLY A 388 30.69 -43.67 9.71
CA GLY A 388 30.55 -44.88 10.56
C GLY A 388 30.71 -46.25 9.87
N SER A 389 30.84 -46.34 8.56
CA SER A 389 31.01 -47.60 7.84
C SER A 389 31.70 -47.38 6.48
N ILE A 390 32.99 -47.08 6.56
CA ILE A 390 33.73 -46.70 5.36
C ILE A 390 34.75 -47.78 5.04
N ASN A 391 34.38 -48.79 4.26
CA ASN A 391 35.35 -49.39 3.31
C ASN A 391 34.75 -50.19 2.15
N GLU A 392 33.45 -50.56 2.18
CA GLU A 392 32.86 -51.30 1.03
C GLU A 392 31.74 -50.53 0.28
N THR A 393 31.05 -49.57 0.93
CA THR A 393 29.96 -48.80 0.32
C THR A 393 30.48 -47.59 -0.47
N ARG A 394 31.72 -47.17 -0.20
CA ARG A 394 32.35 -46.00 -0.85
C ARG A 394 32.58 -46.16 -2.36
N ALA A 395 32.84 -47.36 -2.81
CA ALA A 395 33.06 -47.66 -4.24
C ALA A 395 31.72 -47.66 -5.04
N ASN A 396 30.64 -48.13 -4.43
CA ASN A 396 29.37 -48.26 -5.12
C ASN A 396 28.47 -46.99 -5.02
N THR A 397 28.51 -46.30 -3.88
CA THR A 397 27.70 -45.09 -3.69
C THR A 397 28.35 -43.85 -4.35
N THR A 398 29.69 -43.79 -4.38
CA THR A 398 30.42 -42.73 -5.10
C THR A 398 30.25 -42.90 -6.63
N GLN A 399 30.19 -44.14 -7.11
CA GLN A 399 29.88 -44.38 -8.53
C GLN A 399 28.42 -44.08 -8.89
N SER A 400 27.45 -44.36 -8.01
CA SER A 400 26.04 -44.04 -8.32
C SER A 400 25.72 -42.52 -8.17
N ILE A 401 26.34 -41.84 -7.17
CA ILE A 401 26.12 -40.39 -6.97
C ILE A 401 26.92 -39.57 -7.99
N ASN A 402 28.11 -39.98 -8.34
CA ASN A 402 28.87 -39.33 -9.42
C ASN A 402 28.27 -39.62 -10.80
N ASN A 403 27.70 -40.80 -11.03
CA ASN A 403 27.03 -41.09 -12.29
C ASN A 403 25.74 -40.32 -12.48
N ASP A 404 25.00 -39.96 -11.41
CA ASP A 404 23.75 -39.16 -11.56
C ASP A 404 24.02 -37.63 -11.56
N ASN A 405 25.10 -37.13 -10.94
CA ASN A 405 25.41 -35.70 -10.89
C ASN A 405 26.43 -35.23 -11.94
N GLU A 406 27.37 -36.08 -12.39
CA GLU A 406 28.24 -35.78 -13.53
C GLU A 406 27.52 -35.86 -14.88
N GLN A 407 26.37 -36.54 -14.96
CA GLN A 407 25.60 -36.60 -16.20
C GLN A 407 24.73 -35.37 -16.47
N THR A 408 24.57 -34.42 -15.54
CA THR A 408 23.58 -33.33 -15.69
C THR A 408 24.13 -31.94 -15.94
N ALA A 409 25.39 -31.64 -15.74
CA ALA A 409 25.85 -30.22 -15.78
C ALA A 409 27.04 -29.90 -16.70
N GLU A 410 27.85 -30.86 -17.15
CA GLU A 410 29.12 -30.55 -17.83
C GLU A 410 29.39 -31.32 -19.15
N ARG A 411 28.39 -31.97 -19.74
CA ARG A 411 28.61 -32.59 -21.05
C ARG A 411 28.58 -31.50 -22.14
N PRO A 412 29.64 -31.39 -22.96
CA PRO A 412 29.71 -30.39 -24.03
C PRO A 412 28.52 -30.45 -25.03
N GLU A 413 27.98 -31.67 -25.21
CA GLU A 413 26.83 -31.91 -26.09
C GLU A 413 25.54 -31.26 -25.57
N ILE A 414 25.31 -31.28 -24.24
CA ILE A 414 24.14 -30.65 -23.64
C ILE A 414 24.21 -29.14 -23.78
N ILE A 415 25.37 -28.55 -23.53
CA ILE A 415 25.62 -27.14 -23.69
C ILE A 415 25.40 -26.72 -25.16
N THR A 416 25.87 -27.53 -26.08
CA THR A 416 25.72 -27.28 -27.50
C THR A 416 24.28 -27.37 -27.93
N LEU A 417 23.53 -28.42 -27.50
CA LEU A 417 22.12 -28.58 -27.76
C LEU A 417 21.27 -27.43 -27.24
N VAL A 418 21.49 -27.03 -25.97
CA VAL A 418 20.80 -25.89 -25.35
C VAL A 418 21.07 -24.59 -26.09
N ARG A 419 22.32 -24.37 -26.52
CA ARG A 419 22.73 -23.18 -27.28
C ARG A 419 22.05 -23.11 -28.66
N GLU A 420 22.02 -24.22 -29.40
CA GLU A 420 21.40 -24.27 -30.72
C GLU A 420 19.86 -24.17 -30.63
N LEU A 421 19.22 -24.85 -29.66
CA LEU A 421 17.78 -24.71 -29.41
C LEU A 421 17.39 -23.24 -29.04
N LYS A 422 18.26 -22.54 -28.33
CA LYS A 422 18.05 -21.13 -27.97
C LYS A 422 18.28 -20.20 -29.17
N LYS A 423 19.28 -20.45 -29.96
CA LYS A 423 19.60 -19.71 -31.20
C LYS A 423 18.45 -19.78 -32.20
N ASP A 424 17.84 -20.93 -32.33
CA ASP A 424 16.72 -21.19 -33.23
C ASP A 424 15.36 -20.77 -32.66
N GLY A 425 15.32 -20.18 -31.44
CA GLY A 425 14.10 -19.70 -30.78
C GLY A 425 13.14 -20.80 -30.34
N VAL A 426 13.60 -22.06 -30.27
CA VAL A 426 12.79 -23.20 -29.82
C VAL A 426 12.57 -23.18 -28.30
N ILE A 427 13.53 -22.59 -27.56
CA ILE A 427 13.47 -22.34 -26.12
C ILE A 427 13.76 -20.88 -25.84
N ASN A 428 12.93 -20.25 -25.02
CA ASN A 428 13.02 -18.79 -24.76
C ASN A 428 13.63 -18.43 -23.39
N SER A 429 13.72 -19.39 -22.45
CA SER A 429 14.21 -19.14 -21.08
C SER A 429 15.09 -20.28 -20.58
N PHE A 430 15.83 -20.02 -19.48
CA PHE A 430 16.60 -21.04 -18.76
C PHE A 430 15.72 -22.01 -17.96
N ASP A 431 14.42 -21.80 -17.91
CA ASP A 431 13.45 -22.62 -17.16
C ASP A 431 12.93 -23.83 -17.92
N ASN A 432 13.37 -24.03 -19.16
CA ASN A 432 12.96 -25.19 -19.93
C ASN A 432 13.75 -26.44 -19.51
N SER A 433 13.03 -27.49 -19.16
CA SER A 433 13.62 -28.82 -18.98
C SER A 433 13.82 -29.45 -20.33
N ILE A 434 15.04 -29.89 -20.65
CA ILE A 434 15.40 -30.58 -21.88
C ILE A 434 15.87 -31.98 -21.53
N SER A 435 15.30 -32.98 -22.13
CA SER A 435 15.78 -34.36 -21.94
C SER A 435 15.87 -35.09 -23.25
N VAL A 436 16.85 -35.98 -23.36
CA VAL A 436 17.00 -36.94 -24.45
C VAL A 436 16.82 -38.33 -23.81
N LYS A 437 15.90 -39.11 -24.38
CA LYS A 437 15.63 -40.51 -23.98
C LYS A 437 15.48 -41.36 -25.21
N ASN A 438 16.30 -42.39 -25.32
CA ASN A 438 16.32 -43.30 -26.47
C ASN A 438 16.42 -42.53 -27.81
N ASP A 439 17.40 -41.64 -27.90
CA ASP A 439 17.68 -40.77 -29.04
C ASP A 439 16.46 -39.92 -29.51
N ARG A 440 15.63 -39.54 -28.56
CA ARG A 440 14.48 -38.64 -28.79
C ARG A 440 14.53 -37.44 -27.85
N LEU A 441 14.31 -36.25 -28.42
CA LEU A 441 14.30 -34.97 -27.72
C LEU A 441 12.94 -34.71 -27.07
N PHE A 442 12.96 -34.28 -25.80
CA PHE A 442 11.80 -33.81 -25.04
C PHE A 442 12.12 -32.42 -24.51
N ILE A 443 11.17 -31.50 -24.62
CA ILE A 443 11.23 -30.17 -24.03
C ILE A 443 10.04 -30.01 -23.09
N ASN A 444 10.31 -29.69 -21.83
CA ASN A 444 9.29 -29.61 -20.75
C ASN A 444 8.45 -30.92 -20.63
N GLY A 445 9.10 -32.07 -20.79
CA GLY A 445 8.45 -33.37 -20.73
C GLY A 445 7.66 -33.76 -21.99
N ILE A 446 7.51 -32.86 -22.96
CA ILE A 446 6.78 -33.09 -24.20
C ILE A 446 7.73 -33.59 -25.28
N LYS A 447 7.42 -34.77 -25.86
CA LYS A 447 8.19 -35.33 -26.96
C LYS A 447 8.09 -34.42 -28.18
N GLN A 448 9.23 -34.10 -28.77
CA GLN A 448 9.30 -33.26 -29.96
C GLN A 448 9.02 -34.04 -31.26
N GLY A 449 8.52 -33.30 -32.25
CA GLY A 449 8.22 -33.87 -33.57
C GLY A 449 9.49 -34.35 -34.30
N ASN A 450 9.28 -35.21 -35.32
CA ASN A 450 10.41 -35.80 -36.07
C ASN A 450 11.30 -34.77 -36.75
N ASP A 451 10.75 -33.64 -37.20
CA ASP A 451 11.53 -32.59 -37.87
C ASP A 451 12.53 -31.92 -36.89
N LEU A 452 12.05 -31.57 -35.69
CA LEU A 452 12.89 -30.97 -34.65
C LEU A 452 13.89 -32.00 -34.13
N ASN A 453 13.46 -33.23 -33.91
CA ASN A 453 14.32 -34.32 -33.47
C ASN A 453 15.46 -34.58 -34.47
N ASN A 454 15.14 -34.66 -35.75
CA ASN A 454 16.14 -34.89 -36.80
C ASN A 454 17.12 -33.71 -36.96
N LYS A 455 16.66 -32.50 -36.77
CA LYS A 455 17.51 -31.30 -36.87
C LYS A 455 18.68 -31.30 -35.86
N TYR A 456 18.45 -31.82 -34.64
CA TYR A 456 19.47 -31.85 -33.60
C TYR A 456 20.01 -33.23 -33.28
N LYS A 457 19.61 -34.24 -34.05
CA LYS A 457 19.97 -35.64 -33.85
C LYS A 457 21.48 -35.88 -33.80
N ASN A 458 22.23 -35.21 -34.66
CA ASN A 458 23.68 -35.28 -34.71
C ASN A 458 24.39 -34.80 -33.43
N ILE A 459 23.70 -34.03 -32.56
CA ILE A 459 24.27 -33.52 -31.31
C ILE A 459 24.12 -34.58 -30.20
N PHE A 460 23.06 -35.36 -30.19
CA PHE A 460 22.74 -36.26 -29.08
C PHE A 460 22.63 -37.77 -29.47
N GLU A 461 22.62 -38.13 -30.73
CA GLU A 461 22.52 -39.54 -31.17
C GLU A 461 23.71 -40.38 -30.65
N GLY A 462 23.40 -41.48 -30.02
CA GLY A 462 24.40 -42.38 -29.43
C GLY A 462 25.08 -41.89 -28.17
N LYS A 463 24.69 -40.72 -27.62
CA LYS A 463 25.27 -40.09 -26.42
C LYS A 463 24.57 -40.54 -25.13
N GLY A 464 23.56 -41.40 -25.23
CA GLY A 464 22.78 -41.89 -24.09
C GLY A 464 21.71 -40.93 -23.58
N ASN A 465 20.98 -41.36 -22.57
CA ASN A 465 19.92 -40.56 -21.96
C ASN A 465 20.51 -39.46 -21.04
N PHE A 466 19.98 -38.24 -21.15
CA PHE A 466 20.34 -37.16 -20.27
C PHE A 466 19.18 -36.16 -20.05
N THR A 467 19.25 -35.38 -19.01
CA THR A 467 18.26 -34.31 -18.67
C THR A 467 19.00 -33.05 -18.23
N TYR A 468 18.56 -31.89 -18.76
CA TYR A 468 19.02 -30.56 -18.41
C TYR A 468 17.82 -29.71 -17.96
N GLY A 469 17.96 -28.95 -16.87
CA GLY A 469 16.90 -28.11 -16.32
C GLY A 469 16.21 -28.69 -15.10
N LEU A 470 15.29 -27.97 -14.49
CA LEU A 470 14.61 -28.33 -13.24
C LEU A 470 13.86 -29.66 -13.36
N LYS A 471 14.15 -30.60 -12.45
CA LYS A 471 13.36 -31.83 -12.29
C LYS A 471 11.91 -31.45 -12.02
N ASP A 472 10.97 -32.03 -12.76
CA ASP A 472 9.54 -32.00 -12.47
C ASP A 472 9.31 -32.23 -10.96
N LYS A 473 8.68 -31.28 -10.29
CA LYS A 473 8.02 -31.54 -9.01
C LYS A 473 6.88 -32.51 -9.32
N LYS A 474 7.08 -33.78 -9.02
CA LYS A 474 5.99 -34.75 -9.02
C LYS A 474 4.84 -34.21 -8.16
N LYS A 475 3.63 -34.34 -8.74
CA LYS A 475 2.33 -34.07 -8.11
C LYS A 475 2.20 -34.59 -6.70
#